data_81cabdc224f10ee9679dc3727525796f
#
_entry.id   81cabdc224f10ee9679dc3727525796f
#
_cell.length_a   1.000
_cell.length_b   1.000
_cell.length_c   1.000
_cell.angle_alpha   90.00
_cell.angle_beta   90.00
_cell.angle_gamma   90.00
#
_symmetry.space_group_name_H-M   'P 1'
#
loop_
_entity.id
_entity.type
_entity.pdbx_description
1 polymer ?
#
loop_
_entity_poly.entity_id
_entity_poly.type
_entity_poly.pdbx_seq_one_letter_code
_entity_poly.pdbx_strand_id
1 'polypeptide(L)'
;MRSKLYIIHQVVLGVIYIAMIVFFILKCLETGSESIESSRRVSDSIAEVINHTIGEGTIDKESVSFQTFIRKFIGHYSYFVFFGFISTFFYLSFRKRFKAIILISISFTIAFLFAFISEFWLEGVTSGRGASINDVFIDFSGFCTSGLVIVIIYYIRYLKSPKIIENYTE
;
A
#
# COMPACT_ATOMS: atom_id res chain seq x y z
N MET A 1 -18.47 22.29 16.57
CA MET A 1 -18.15 22.11 15.14
C MET A 1 -16.87 21.29 14.90
N ARG A 2 -15.74 21.58 15.54
CA ARG A 2 -14.44 20.85 15.34
C ARG A 2 -14.49 19.35 15.69
N SER A 3 -15.28 18.91 16.67
CA SER A 3 -15.40 17.48 17.04
C SER A 3 -16.14 16.65 15.99
N LYS A 4 -17.20 17.20 15.39
CA LYS A 4 -17.95 16.51 14.32
C LYS A 4 -17.09 16.31 13.06
N LEU A 5 -16.34 17.34 12.65
CA LEU A 5 -15.42 17.25 11.51
C LEU A 5 -14.33 16.19 11.72
N TYR A 6 -13.82 16.08 12.93
CA TYR A 6 -12.83 15.05 13.29
C TYR A 6 -13.39 13.63 13.16
N ILE A 7 -14.61 13.40 13.64
CA ILE A 7 -15.29 12.09 13.54
C ILE A 7 -15.55 11.75 12.05
N ILE A 8 -16.05 12.71 11.28
CA ILE A 8 -16.28 12.51 9.83
C ILE A 8 -14.98 12.10 9.14
N HIS A 9 -13.87 12.78 9.43
CA HIS A 9 -12.57 12.45 8.86
C HIS A 9 -12.13 11.00 9.19
N GLN A 10 -12.31 10.57 10.44
CA GLN A 10 -12.00 9.18 10.84
C GLN A 10 -12.89 8.16 10.12
N VAL A 11 -14.18 8.45 9.99
CA VAL A 11 -15.11 7.56 9.28
C VAL A 11 -14.75 7.45 7.80
N VAL A 12 -14.47 8.57 7.14
CA VAL A 12 -14.06 8.57 5.73
C VAL A 12 -12.77 7.77 5.52
N LEU A 13 -11.75 8.01 6.32
CA LEU A 13 -10.50 7.24 6.25
C LEU A 13 -10.73 5.74 6.52
N GLY A 14 -11.59 5.41 7.49
CA GLY A 14 -11.95 4.02 7.80
C GLY A 14 -12.67 3.33 6.64
N VAL A 15 -13.59 4.01 5.98
CA VAL A 15 -14.28 3.48 4.79
C VAL A 15 -13.30 3.22 3.66
N ILE A 16 -12.40 4.19 3.36
CA ILE A 16 -11.38 4.02 2.32
C ILE A 16 -10.44 2.86 2.68
N TYR A 17 -10.00 2.77 3.94
CA TYR A 17 -9.11 1.71 4.42
C TYR A 17 -9.75 0.32 4.23
N ILE A 18 -11.01 0.16 4.62
CA ILE A 18 -11.75 -1.11 4.45
C ILE A 18 -11.96 -1.41 2.96
N ALA A 19 -12.33 -0.41 2.15
CA ALA A 19 -12.52 -0.58 0.71
C ALA A 19 -11.24 -1.07 0.02
N MET A 20 -10.07 -0.55 0.42
CA MET A 20 -8.78 -1.03 -0.10
C MET A 20 -8.53 -2.49 0.29
N ILE A 21 -8.76 -2.89 1.54
CA ILE A 21 -8.60 -4.28 1.96
C ILE A 21 -9.50 -5.20 1.13
N VAL A 22 -10.78 -4.87 1.00
CA VAL A 22 -11.74 -5.65 0.22
C VAL A 22 -11.32 -5.75 -1.24
N PHE A 23 -10.92 -4.63 -1.85
CA PHE A 23 -10.44 -4.61 -3.22
C PHE A 23 -9.25 -5.55 -3.43
N PHE A 24 -8.27 -5.51 -2.53
CA PHE A 24 -7.08 -6.37 -2.64
C PHE A 24 -7.42 -7.86 -2.44
N ILE A 25 -8.28 -8.17 -1.47
CA ILE A 25 -8.76 -9.54 -1.28
C ILE A 25 -9.42 -10.07 -2.55
N LEU A 26 -10.29 -9.28 -3.18
CA LEU A 26 -10.93 -9.67 -4.44
C LEU A 26 -9.90 -9.91 -5.55
N LYS A 27 -8.83 -9.10 -5.61
CA LYS A 27 -7.73 -9.30 -6.55
C LYS A 27 -6.88 -10.54 -6.27
N CYS A 28 -6.66 -10.90 -5.00
CA CYS A 28 -5.97 -12.12 -4.62
C CYS A 28 -6.78 -13.38 -4.95
N LEU A 29 -8.11 -13.29 -5.00
CA LEU A 29 -9.01 -14.40 -5.34
C LEU A 29 -9.19 -14.59 -6.85
N GLU A 30 -8.67 -13.70 -7.71
CA GLU A 30 -8.63 -13.92 -9.16
C GLU A 30 -7.76 -15.14 -9.48
N THR A 31 -8.22 -15.99 -10.39
CA THR A 31 -7.43 -17.12 -10.89
C THR A 31 -6.13 -16.65 -11.55
N GLY A 32 -5.15 -17.55 -11.68
CA GLY A 32 -3.88 -17.21 -12.32
C GLY A 32 -4.08 -16.67 -13.74
N SER A 33 -5.02 -17.22 -14.51
CA SER A 33 -5.35 -16.77 -15.87
C SER A 33 -5.97 -15.37 -15.89
N GLU A 34 -6.90 -15.07 -14.98
CA GLU A 34 -7.51 -13.73 -14.87
C GLU A 34 -6.49 -12.67 -14.43
N SER A 35 -5.63 -13.02 -13.49
CA SER A 35 -4.55 -12.14 -13.02
C SER A 35 -3.52 -11.84 -14.13
N ILE A 36 -3.15 -12.85 -14.94
CA ILE A 36 -2.26 -12.66 -16.10
C ILE A 36 -2.92 -11.75 -17.13
N GLU A 37 -4.18 -11.97 -17.46
CA GLU A 37 -4.92 -11.16 -18.44
C GLU A 37 -5.04 -9.70 -17.96
N SER A 38 -5.36 -9.47 -16.69
CA SER A 38 -5.40 -8.12 -16.09
C SER A 38 -4.06 -7.42 -16.16
N SER A 39 -2.98 -8.14 -15.83
CA SER A 39 -1.61 -7.60 -15.85
C SER A 39 -1.14 -7.34 -17.29
N ARG A 40 -1.51 -8.21 -18.23
CA ARG A 40 -1.15 -8.07 -19.64
C ARG A 40 -1.71 -6.79 -20.24
N ARG A 41 -2.98 -6.46 -20.00
CA ARG A 41 -3.58 -5.22 -20.48
C ARG A 41 -2.82 -3.98 -20.03
N VAL A 42 -2.38 -3.97 -18.77
CA VAL A 42 -1.58 -2.87 -18.20
C VAL A 42 -0.19 -2.84 -18.83
N SER A 43 0.48 -4.01 -18.93
CA SER A 43 1.83 -4.08 -19.51
C SER A 43 1.85 -3.68 -20.98
N ASP A 44 0.85 -4.10 -21.76
CA ASP A 44 0.71 -3.74 -23.18
C ASP A 44 0.54 -2.23 -23.35
N SER A 45 -0.31 -1.60 -22.53
CA SER A 45 -0.50 -0.14 -22.56
C SER A 45 0.78 0.61 -22.21
N ILE A 46 1.53 0.15 -21.19
CA ILE A 46 2.78 0.77 -20.79
C ILE A 46 3.86 0.58 -21.86
N ALA A 47 3.99 -0.63 -22.41
CA ALA A 47 4.95 -0.92 -23.48
C ALA A 47 4.66 -0.06 -24.73
N GLU A 48 3.39 0.14 -25.07
CA GLU A 48 2.99 0.99 -26.18
C GLU A 48 3.41 2.45 -25.98
N VAL A 49 3.15 3.01 -24.80
CA VAL A 49 3.58 4.38 -24.46
C VAL A 49 5.11 4.51 -24.52
N ILE A 50 5.86 3.54 -23.99
CA ILE A 50 7.31 3.57 -24.00
C ILE A 50 7.86 3.44 -25.44
N ASN A 51 7.36 2.47 -26.22
CA ASN A 51 7.78 2.27 -27.58
C ASN A 51 7.47 3.47 -28.48
N HIS A 52 6.31 4.12 -28.26
CA HIS A 52 5.97 5.35 -28.97
C HIS A 52 6.88 6.54 -28.59
N THR A 53 7.31 6.62 -27.31
CA THR A 53 8.05 7.78 -26.80
C THR A 53 9.57 7.67 -27.02
N ILE A 54 10.12 6.45 -26.85
CA ILE A 54 11.58 6.21 -26.86
C ILE A 54 12.03 5.63 -28.20
N GLY A 55 11.18 4.79 -28.85
CA GLY A 55 11.45 4.15 -30.12
C GLY A 55 10.83 2.76 -30.21
N GLU A 56 10.39 2.39 -31.41
CA GLU A 56 9.79 1.08 -31.66
C GLU A 56 10.75 -0.07 -31.30
N GLY A 57 10.23 -1.09 -30.58
CA GLY A 57 10.98 -2.27 -30.18
C GLY A 57 11.82 -2.09 -28.92
N THR A 58 11.74 -0.93 -28.22
CA THR A 58 12.45 -0.71 -26.96
C THR A 58 12.01 -1.71 -25.88
N ILE A 59 10.72 -2.05 -25.86
CA ILE A 59 10.16 -3.06 -24.93
C ILE A 59 9.42 -4.11 -25.75
N ASP A 60 9.78 -5.37 -25.53
CA ASP A 60 9.05 -6.51 -26.03
C ASP A 60 7.82 -6.77 -25.14
N LYS A 61 6.62 -6.57 -25.70
CA LYS A 61 5.33 -6.78 -25.01
C LYS A 61 5.15 -8.24 -24.55
N GLU A 62 5.70 -9.20 -25.28
CA GLU A 62 5.61 -10.64 -24.97
C GLU A 62 6.63 -11.07 -23.90
N SER A 63 7.54 -10.19 -23.47
CA SER A 63 8.56 -10.51 -22.48
C SER A 63 7.94 -10.87 -21.15
N VAL A 64 8.11 -12.13 -20.72
CA VAL A 64 7.66 -12.64 -19.42
C VAL A 64 8.25 -11.83 -18.26
N SER A 65 9.53 -11.43 -18.40
CA SER A 65 10.21 -10.60 -17.39
C SER A 65 9.57 -9.24 -17.22
N PHE A 66 9.21 -8.59 -18.33
CA PHE A 66 8.53 -7.31 -18.30
C PHE A 66 7.12 -7.42 -17.69
N GLN A 67 6.33 -8.40 -18.12
CA GLN A 67 5.00 -8.64 -17.56
C GLN A 67 5.04 -8.95 -16.05
N THR A 68 6.02 -9.74 -15.62
CA THR A 68 6.24 -10.04 -14.20
C THR A 68 6.64 -8.80 -13.41
N PHE A 69 7.51 -7.95 -13.96
CA PHE A 69 7.90 -6.69 -13.36
C PHE A 69 6.69 -5.77 -13.18
N ILE A 70 5.88 -5.60 -14.22
CA ILE A 70 4.66 -4.76 -14.16
C ILE A 70 3.70 -5.28 -13.09
N ARG A 71 3.44 -6.59 -13.04
CA ARG A 71 2.58 -7.19 -12.03
C ARG A 71 3.09 -6.93 -10.61
N LYS A 72 4.38 -7.17 -10.38
CA LYS A 72 4.97 -7.02 -9.03
C LYS A 72 5.09 -5.55 -8.62
N PHE A 73 5.52 -4.67 -9.53
CA PHE A 73 5.78 -3.28 -9.18
C PHE A 73 4.51 -2.43 -9.24
N ILE A 74 3.71 -2.53 -10.30
CA ILE A 74 2.49 -1.74 -10.45
C ILE A 74 1.32 -2.38 -9.70
N GLY A 75 1.17 -3.71 -9.75
CA GLY A 75 0.12 -4.40 -9.01
C GLY A 75 0.36 -4.40 -7.50
N HIS A 76 1.39 -5.09 -7.05
CA HIS A 76 1.64 -5.33 -5.62
C HIS A 76 2.25 -4.11 -4.92
N TYR A 77 3.49 -3.72 -5.29
CA TYR A 77 4.20 -2.64 -4.62
C TYR A 77 3.41 -1.32 -4.58
N SER A 78 2.90 -0.87 -5.74
CA SER A 78 2.18 0.41 -5.79
C SER A 78 0.88 0.38 -4.98
N TYR A 79 0.16 -0.74 -5.00
CA TYR A 79 -1.02 -0.91 -4.14
C TYR A 79 -0.65 -0.71 -2.67
N PHE A 80 0.42 -1.38 -2.20
CA PHE A 80 0.86 -1.27 -0.81
C PHE A 80 1.44 0.11 -0.47
N VAL A 81 1.97 0.86 -1.44
CA VAL A 81 2.29 2.29 -1.24
C VAL A 81 1.03 3.09 -0.91
N PHE A 82 -0.04 2.95 -1.68
CA PHE A 82 -1.32 3.63 -1.38
C PHE A 82 -1.94 3.13 -0.06
N PHE A 83 -1.90 1.84 0.17
CA PHE A 83 -2.39 1.23 1.41
C PHE A 83 -1.64 1.75 2.64
N GLY A 84 -0.30 1.87 2.57
CA GLY A 84 0.52 2.41 3.64
C GLY A 84 0.20 3.87 3.95
N PHE A 85 -0.09 4.66 2.91
CA PHE A 85 -0.51 6.05 3.06
C PHE A 85 -1.83 6.13 3.85
N ILE A 86 -2.87 5.46 3.38
CA ILE A 86 -4.21 5.48 3.98
C ILE A 86 -4.21 4.86 5.37
N SER A 87 -3.58 3.69 5.54
CA SER A 87 -3.51 2.96 6.80
C SER A 87 -2.83 3.80 7.88
N THR A 88 -1.64 4.35 7.60
CA THR A 88 -0.89 5.13 8.58
C THR A 88 -1.66 6.41 8.97
N PHE A 89 -2.30 7.08 8.03
CA PHE A 89 -3.18 8.22 8.34
C PHE A 89 -4.39 7.81 9.17
N PHE A 90 -5.02 6.70 8.83
CA PHE A 90 -6.17 6.19 9.58
C PHE A 90 -5.80 5.93 11.04
N TYR A 91 -4.74 5.17 11.31
CA TYR A 91 -4.32 4.90 12.68
C TYR A 91 -3.88 6.16 13.41
N LEU A 92 -3.07 7.03 12.80
CA LEU A 92 -2.66 8.30 13.42
C LEU A 92 -3.83 9.27 13.67
N SER A 93 -4.97 9.08 13.02
CA SER A 93 -6.17 9.86 13.34
C SER A 93 -6.66 9.64 14.76
N PHE A 94 -6.29 8.53 15.41
CA PHE A 94 -6.64 8.22 16.81
C PHE A 94 -5.62 8.73 17.85
N ARG A 95 -4.58 9.48 17.45
CA ARG A 95 -3.51 9.99 18.33
C ARG A 95 -3.97 10.83 19.54
N LYS A 96 -5.19 11.33 19.53
CA LYS A 96 -5.77 12.02 20.70
C LYS A 96 -6.17 11.06 21.83
N ARG A 97 -6.32 9.78 21.53
CA ARG A 97 -6.74 8.73 22.48
C ARG A 97 -5.60 7.78 22.83
N PHE A 98 -4.66 7.57 21.91
CA PHE A 98 -3.58 6.60 22.04
C PHE A 98 -2.25 7.22 21.66
N LYS A 99 -1.14 6.71 22.23
CA LYS A 99 0.22 7.15 21.87
C LYS A 99 0.51 6.84 20.40
N ALA A 100 1.08 7.81 19.69
CA ALA A 100 1.36 7.68 18.25
C ALA A 100 2.22 6.46 17.93
N ILE A 101 3.22 6.15 18.77
CA ILE A 101 4.09 4.98 18.57
C ILE A 101 3.30 3.67 18.55
N ILE A 102 2.31 3.50 19.42
CA ILE A 102 1.45 2.31 19.45
C ILE A 102 0.64 2.22 18.15
N LEU A 103 0.06 3.33 17.72
CA LEU A 103 -0.75 3.38 16.49
C LEU A 103 0.09 3.06 15.24
N ILE A 104 1.30 3.59 15.17
CA ILE A 104 2.27 3.29 14.11
C ILE A 104 2.62 1.80 14.12
N SER A 105 3.00 1.25 15.29
CA SER A 105 3.33 -0.17 15.41
C SER A 105 2.17 -1.07 14.99
N ILE A 106 0.93 -0.76 15.39
CA ILE A 106 -0.26 -1.50 14.96
C ILE A 106 -0.43 -1.44 13.44
N SER A 107 -0.28 -0.25 12.83
CA SER A 107 -0.41 -0.07 11.37
C SER A 107 0.60 -0.94 10.60
N PHE A 108 1.87 -0.93 11.01
CA PHE A 108 2.93 -1.72 10.38
C PHE A 108 2.75 -3.23 10.60
N THR A 109 2.36 -3.63 11.82
CA THR A 109 2.10 -5.05 12.12
C THR A 109 0.94 -5.59 11.28
N ILE A 110 -0.18 -4.85 11.21
CA ILE A 110 -1.34 -5.26 10.40
C ILE A 110 -0.97 -5.33 8.93
N ALA A 111 -0.19 -4.38 8.41
CA ALA A 111 0.24 -4.40 7.02
C ALA A 111 1.12 -5.62 6.69
N PHE A 112 2.06 -5.95 7.57
CA PHE A 112 2.90 -7.14 7.41
C PHE A 112 2.06 -8.43 7.43
N LEU A 113 1.16 -8.56 8.41
CA LEU A 113 0.26 -9.70 8.49
C LEU A 113 -0.67 -9.78 7.27
N PHE A 114 -1.14 -8.65 6.79
CA PHE A 114 -1.99 -8.60 5.59
C PHE A 114 -1.24 -9.05 4.34
N ALA A 115 -0.01 -8.56 4.12
CA ALA A 115 0.85 -9.03 3.03
C ALA A 115 1.15 -10.54 3.13
N PHE A 116 1.40 -11.04 4.34
CA PHE A 116 1.66 -12.47 4.55
C PHE A 116 0.41 -13.33 4.29
N ILE A 117 -0.74 -12.92 4.84
CA ILE A 117 -2.00 -13.65 4.68
C ILE A 117 -2.47 -13.62 3.23
N SER A 118 -2.35 -12.48 2.54
CA SER A 118 -2.75 -12.37 1.15
C SER A 118 -1.96 -13.33 0.27
N GLU A 119 -0.67 -13.46 0.50
CA GLU A 119 0.21 -14.30 -0.31
C GLU A 119 0.02 -15.79 0.00
N PHE A 120 0.10 -16.17 1.27
CA PHE A 120 0.10 -17.58 1.64
C PHE A 120 -1.30 -18.18 1.78
N TRP A 121 -2.30 -17.40 2.12
CA TRP A 121 -3.65 -17.89 2.37
C TRP A 121 -4.63 -17.58 1.24
N LEU A 122 -4.53 -16.44 0.60
CA LEU A 122 -5.44 -16.10 -0.50
C LEU A 122 -4.87 -16.54 -1.83
N GLU A 123 -3.69 -16.07 -2.22
CA GLU A 123 -3.07 -16.44 -3.50
C GLU A 123 -2.55 -17.87 -3.51
N GLY A 124 -1.98 -18.35 -2.42
CA GLY A 124 -1.44 -19.69 -2.31
C GLY A 124 -2.46 -20.82 -2.46
N VAL A 125 -3.74 -20.56 -2.21
CA VAL A 125 -4.85 -21.54 -2.41
C VAL A 125 -5.62 -21.30 -3.72
N THR A 126 -5.35 -20.18 -4.41
CA THR A 126 -6.04 -19.83 -5.67
C THR A 126 -5.45 -20.60 -6.84
N SER A 127 -6.30 -21.17 -7.68
CA SER A 127 -5.88 -21.98 -8.83
C SER A 127 -4.97 -21.22 -9.79
N GLY A 128 -3.81 -21.83 -10.11
CA GLY A 128 -2.84 -21.27 -11.04
C GLY A 128 -1.95 -20.16 -10.46
N ARG A 129 -1.98 -19.94 -9.13
CA ARG A 129 -1.11 -19.03 -8.40
C ARG A 129 -0.27 -19.80 -7.38
N GLY A 130 0.85 -19.25 -6.96
CA GLY A 130 1.72 -19.86 -5.96
C GLY A 130 2.22 -18.82 -4.97
N ALA A 131 2.24 -19.17 -3.68
CA ALA A 131 2.74 -18.30 -2.62
C ALA A 131 4.23 -17.99 -2.80
N SER A 132 4.61 -16.74 -2.60
CA SER A 132 5.97 -16.26 -2.73
C SER A 132 6.37 -15.34 -1.59
N ILE A 133 7.35 -15.73 -0.81
CA ILE A 133 7.88 -14.85 0.26
C ILE A 133 8.46 -13.54 -0.29
N ASN A 134 8.97 -13.55 -1.53
CA ASN A 134 9.46 -12.35 -2.18
C ASN A 134 8.33 -11.34 -2.42
N ASP A 135 7.12 -11.81 -2.73
CA ASP A 135 5.98 -10.93 -2.98
C ASP A 135 5.48 -10.32 -1.65
N VAL A 136 5.54 -11.05 -0.53
CA VAL A 136 5.33 -10.47 0.82
C VAL A 136 6.31 -9.31 1.10
N PHE A 137 7.61 -9.48 0.76
CA PHE A 137 8.59 -8.40 0.95
C PHE A 137 8.36 -7.22 0.01
N ILE A 138 7.96 -7.46 -1.23
CA ILE A 138 7.61 -6.40 -2.19
C ILE A 138 6.42 -5.59 -1.65
N ASP A 139 5.35 -6.24 -1.23
CA ASP A 139 4.15 -5.65 -0.65
C ASP A 139 4.48 -4.83 0.59
N PHE A 140 5.16 -5.45 1.55
CA PHE A 140 5.53 -4.76 2.78
C PHE A 140 6.50 -3.60 2.55
N SER A 141 7.42 -3.70 1.59
CA SER A 141 8.31 -2.59 1.21
C SER A 141 7.55 -1.40 0.62
N GLY A 142 6.52 -1.66 -0.18
CA GLY A 142 5.60 -0.63 -0.68
C GLY A 142 4.91 0.11 0.47
N PHE A 143 4.38 -0.64 1.44
CA PHE A 143 3.79 -0.07 2.65
C PHE A 143 4.81 0.78 3.43
N CYS A 144 6.02 0.25 3.67
CA CYS A 144 7.07 0.96 4.40
C CYS A 144 7.43 2.28 3.72
N THR A 145 7.48 2.32 2.39
CA THR A 145 7.83 3.54 1.63
C THR A 145 6.92 4.71 2.00
N SER A 146 5.62 4.53 1.92
CA SER A 146 4.67 5.62 2.23
C SER A 146 4.42 5.77 3.72
N GLY A 147 4.33 4.66 4.47
CA GLY A 147 4.13 4.67 5.92
C GLY A 147 5.24 5.44 6.64
N LEU A 148 6.52 5.20 6.29
CA LEU A 148 7.65 5.93 6.86
C LEU A 148 7.62 7.42 6.50
N VAL A 149 7.27 7.77 5.25
CA VAL A 149 7.10 9.18 4.86
C VAL A 149 6.08 9.89 5.77
N ILE A 150 4.93 9.26 6.01
CA ILE A 150 3.91 9.82 6.90
C ILE A 150 4.42 9.96 8.34
N VAL A 151 5.12 8.94 8.85
CA VAL A 151 5.71 8.96 10.19
C VAL A 151 6.72 10.09 10.33
N ILE A 152 7.61 10.27 9.35
CA ILE A 152 8.58 11.35 9.33
C ILE A 152 7.89 12.72 9.33
N ILE A 153 6.92 12.93 8.45
CA ILE A 153 6.14 14.19 8.40
C ILE A 153 5.43 14.43 9.73
N TYR A 154 4.85 13.40 10.34
CA TYR A 154 4.19 13.50 11.64
C TYR A 154 5.17 13.96 12.73
N TYR A 155 6.34 13.32 12.85
CA TYR A 155 7.33 13.68 13.87
C TYR A 155 7.95 15.06 13.65
N ILE A 156 8.23 15.46 12.40
CA ILE A 156 8.71 16.82 12.09
C ILE A 156 7.68 17.87 12.55
N ARG A 157 6.39 17.64 12.27
CA ARG A 157 5.32 18.55 12.72
C ARG A 157 5.14 18.55 14.22
N TYR A 158 5.29 17.39 14.85
CA TYR A 158 5.20 17.24 16.31
C TYR A 158 6.33 18.00 17.01
N LEU A 159 7.58 17.86 16.55
CA LEU A 159 8.75 18.55 17.12
C LEU A 159 8.71 20.08 16.91
N LYS A 160 8.05 20.56 15.86
CA LYS A 160 7.85 22.01 15.59
C LYS A 160 6.65 22.60 16.32
N SER A 161 5.91 21.82 17.13
CA SER A 161 4.73 22.32 17.85
C SER A 161 5.15 23.11 19.10
N PRO A 162 4.75 24.37 19.26
CA PRO A 162 5.21 25.24 20.37
C PRO A 162 4.90 24.68 21.77
N LYS A 163 3.90 23.82 21.93
CA LYS A 163 3.54 23.22 23.23
C LYS A 163 4.57 22.23 23.78
N ILE A 164 5.56 21.83 23.00
CA ILE A 164 6.61 20.90 23.47
C ILE A 164 7.84 21.67 23.95
N ILE A 165 8.12 22.80 23.33
CA ILE A 165 9.25 23.66 23.72
C ILE A 165 9.05 24.19 25.14
N GLU A 166 7.81 24.50 25.52
CA GLU A 166 7.45 25.02 26.86
C GLU A 166 7.70 24.00 28.01
N ASN A 167 7.51 22.70 27.76
CA ASN A 167 7.68 21.65 28.78
C ASN A 167 9.15 21.21 29.01
N TYR A 168 10.11 21.69 28.22
CA TYR A 168 11.53 21.40 28.39
C TYR A 168 12.35 22.60 28.90
N THR A 169 11.69 23.73 29.14
CA THR A 169 12.33 24.97 29.66
C THR A 169 11.98 25.28 31.10
N GLU A 170 11.19 24.44 31.77
CA GLU A 170 10.97 24.41 33.22
C GLU A 170 11.75 23.24 33.88
#